data_2cd8012151c78ff1002a116869b60f5e
#
_entry.id   2cd8012151c78ff1002a116869b60f5e
#
_cell.length_a   1.000
_cell.length_b   1.000
_cell.length_c   1.000
_cell.angle_alpha   90.00
_cell.angle_beta   90.00
_cell.angle_gamma   90.00
#
_symmetry.space_group_name_H-M   'P 1'
#
loop_
_entity.id
_entity.type
_entity.pdbx_description
1 polymer ?
#
loop_
_entity_poly.entity_id
_entity_poly.type
_entity_poly.pdbx_seq_one_letter_code
_entity_poly.pdbx_strand_id
1 'polypeptide(L)'
;MSKKNSIWVGILHMGLGTVLAQMINIVVQPILTRIFPTETLGIYTYLISLATMIIPVASLKLDMLIVSEPNEKEAQYITDACIIINILISLIYAIVIIVGYQVSDNNIFNKYGIIIYVVPVLVFTNGLRFLFISYLNRYKEYKTISIIAIIREAIRAVIQVGAGFLSLGVFSLSMGYAVSPLFGLNIQMRN
;
A
#
# COMPACT_ATOMS: atom_id res chain seq x y z
N MET A 1 -23.49 -5.52 26.93
CA MET A 1 -22.77 -6.57 26.13
C MET A 1 -21.38 -6.76 26.71
N SER A 2 -20.96 -7.99 26.98
CA SER A 2 -19.64 -8.29 27.58
C SER A 2 -18.51 -7.77 26.68
N LYS A 3 -17.48 -7.17 27.26
CA LYS A 3 -16.26 -6.66 26.59
C LYS A 3 -15.59 -7.72 25.68
N LYS A 4 -15.78 -8.99 26.02
CA LYS A 4 -15.31 -10.15 25.28
C LYS A 4 -16.04 -10.31 23.93
N ASN A 5 -17.35 -10.08 23.85
CA ASN A 5 -18.14 -10.18 22.62
C ASN A 5 -17.77 -9.08 21.61
N SER A 6 -17.40 -7.88 22.09
CA SER A 6 -16.98 -6.77 21.22
C SER A 6 -15.65 -7.06 20.49
N ILE A 7 -14.70 -7.75 21.14
CA ILE A 7 -13.41 -8.11 20.51
C ILE A 7 -13.61 -9.17 19.43
N TRP A 8 -14.41 -10.21 19.71
CA TRP A 8 -14.68 -11.26 18.71
C TRP A 8 -15.39 -10.71 17.48
N VAL A 9 -16.35 -9.80 17.66
CA VAL A 9 -17.02 -9.11 16.54
C VAL A 9 -16.04 -8.28 15.74
N GLY A 10 -15.10 -7.59 16.39
CA GLY A 10 -14.03 -6.86 15.71
C GLY A 10 -13.12 -7.74 14.86
N ILE A 11 -12.66 -8.86 15.42
CA ILE A 11 -11.83 -9.84 14.71
C ILE A 11 -12.57 -10.41 13.48
N LEU A 12 -13.85 -10.74 13.64
CA LEU A 12 -14.67 -11.23 12.53
C LEU A 12 -14.81 -10.19 11.42
N HIS A 13 -15.04 -8.92 11.76
CA HIS A 13 -15.11 -7.85 10.75
C HIS A 13 -13.80 -7.71 9.98
N MET A 14 -12.64 -7.69 10.67
CA MET A 14 -11.34 -7.63 10.00
C MET A 14 -11.09 -8.85 9.11
N GLY A 15 -11.40 -10.05 9.62
CA GLY A 15 -11.25 -11.30 8.87
C GLY A 15 -12.11 -11.31 7.60
N LEU A 16 -13.39 -11.01 7.73
CA LEU A 16 -14.33 -10.95 6.59
C LEU A 16 -13.92 -9.87 5.58
N GLY A 17 -13.52 -8.68 6.04
CA GLY A 17 -13.06 -7.62 5.17
C GLY A 17 -11.82 -8.01 4.37
N THR A 18 -10.87 -8.70 5.02
CA THR A 18 -9.66 -9.20 4.34
C THR A 18 -10.01 -10.28 3.31
N VAL A 19 -10.88 -11.22 3.66
CA VAL A 19 -11.32 -12.27 2.73
C VAL A 19 -12.03 -11.68 1.51
N LEU A 20 -12.95 -10.74 1.71
CA LEU A 20 -13.65 -10.08 0.60
C LEU A 20 -12.68 -9.29 -0.29
N ALA A 21 -11.72 -8.59 0.30
CA ALA A 21 -10.68 -7.89 -0.45
C ALA A 21 -9.82 -8.87 -1.28
N GLN A 22 -9.46 -10.03 -0.73
CA GLN A 22 -8.72 -11.08 -1.45
C GLN A 22 -9.56 -11.73 -2.56
N MET A 23 -10.85 -11.91 -2.36
CA MET A 23 -11.75 -12.39 -3.42
C MET A 23 -11.76 -11.46 -4.64
N ILE A 24 -11.77 -10.14 -4.43
CA ILE A 24 -11.65 -9.17 -5.53
C ILE A 24 -10.35 -9.42 -6.31
N ASN A 25 -9.22 -9.60 -5.63
CA ASN A 25 -7.95 -9.89 -6.26
C ASN A 25 -7.97 -11.18 -7.08
N ILE A 26 -8.53 -12.26 -6.53
CA ILE A 26 -8.63 -13.56 -7.20
C ILE A 26 -9.47 -13.45 -8.48
N VAL A 27 -10.56 -12.70 -8.45
CA VAL A 27 -11.43 -12.51 -9.63
C VAL A 27 -10.78 -11.61 -10.68
N VAL A 28 -10.04 -10.59 -10.25
CA VAL A 28 -9.42 -9.62 -11.15
C VAL A 28 -8.17 -10.18 -11.83
N GLN A 29 -7.43 -11.06 -11.17
CA GLN A 29 -6.18 -11.60 -11.70
C GLN A 29 -6.33 -12.29 -13.08
N PRO A 30 -7.33 -13.17 -13.33
CA PRO A 30 -7.55 -13.73 -14.67
C PRO A 30 -7.90 -12.68 -15.73
N ILE A 31 -8.54 -11.57 -15.33
CA ILE A 31 -8.87 -10.47 -16.24
C ILE A 31 -7.58 -9.75 -16.65
N LEU A 32 -6.72 -9.45 -15.68
CA LEU A 32 -5.43 -8.78 -15.94
C LEU A 32 -4.52 -9.63 -16.83
N THR A 33 -4.49 -10.95 -16.62
CA THR A 33 -3.68 -11.86 -17.46
C THR A 33 -4.16 -11.95 -18.91
N ARG A 34 -5.42 -11.60 -19.19
CA ARG A 34 -5.94 -11.53 -20.56
C ARG A 34 -5.71 -10.17 -21.22
N ILE A 35 -5.66 -9.09 -20.43
CA ILE A 35 -5.48 -7.72 -20.92
C ILE A 35 -4.00 -7.40 -21.15
N PHE A 36 -3.14 -7.89 -20.24
CA PHE A 36 -1.71 -7.55 -20.26
C PHE A 36 -0.84 -8.71 -20.71
N PRO A 37 0.18 -8.46 -21.57
CA PRO A 37 1.22 -9.42 -21.88
C PRO A 37 1.95 -9.91 -20.61
N THR A 38 2.41 -11.15 -20.64
CA THR A 38 3.14 -11.77 -19.50
C THR A 38 4.39 -10.96 -19.10
N GLU A 39 5.06 -10.34 -20.07
CA GLU A 39 6.21 -9.48 -19.80
C GLU A 39 5.82 -8.25 -18.97
N THR A 40 4.72 -7.59 -19.30
CA THR A 40 4.17 -6.45 -18.56
C THR A 40 3.83 -6.83 -17.12
N LEU A 41 3.19 -7.97 -16.93
CA LEU A 41 2.87 -8.49 -15.58
C LEU A 41 4.13 -8.85 -14.81
N GLY A 42 5.15 -9.40 -15.48
CA GLY A 42 6.44 -9.70 -14.88
C GLY A 42 7.17 -8.45 -14.37
N ILE A 43 7.22 -7.38 -15.19
CA ILE A 43 7.80 -6.09 -14.79
C ILE A 43 7.03 -5.50 -13.60
N TYR A 44 5.71 -5.48 -13.67
CA TYR A 44 4.86 -5.00 -12.57
C TYR A 44 5.13 -5.77 -11.27
N THR A 45 5.16 -7.10 -11.33
CA THR A 45 5.42 -7.94 -10.15
C THR A 45 6.81 -7.66 -9.57
N TYR A 46 7.81 -7.45 -10.41
CA TYR A 46 9.15 -7.07 -9.97
C TYR A 46 9.16 -5.73 -9.22
N LEU A 47 8.50 -4.68 -9.76
CA LEU A 47 8.39 -3.38 -9.10
C LEU A 47 7.68 -3.47 -7.75
N ILE A 48 6.59 -4.25 -7.68
CA ILE A 48 5.87 -4.48 -6.41
C ILE A 48 6.76 -5.22 -5.40
N SER A 49 7.54 -6.21 -5.85
CA SER A 49 8.46 -6.95 -4.98
C SER A 49 9.51 -6.03 -4.36
N LEU A 50 10.10 -5.14 -5.16
CA LEU A 50 11.03 -4.12 -4.67
C LEU A 50 10.39 -3.19 -3.64
N ALA A 51 9.16 -2.72 -3.91
CA ALA A 51 8.44 -1.87 -2.98
C ALA A 51 8.10 -2.61 -1.67
N THR A 52 7.55 -3.83 -1.76
CA THR A 52 7.11 -4.60 -0.60
C THR A 52 8.25 -5.03 0.32
N MET A 53 9.47 -5.12 -0.18
CA MET A 53 10.66 -5.37 0.61
C MET A 53 10.96 -4.21 1.58
N ILE A 54 10.72 -2.97 1.16
CA ILE A 54 11.02 -1.75 1.92
C ILE A 54 9.83 -1.27 2.75
N ILE A 55 8.59 -1.46 2.29
CA ILE A 55 7.37 -0.99 2.98
C ILE A 55 7.33 -1.37 4.48
N PRO A 56 7.68 -2.59 4.93
CA PRO A 56 7.67 -2.93 6.35
C PRO A 56 8.67 -2.14 7.19
N VAL A 57 9.71 -1.59 6.55
CA VAL A 57 10.74 -0.80 7.21
C VAL A 57 10.45 0.71 7.09
N ALA A 58 9.52 1.11 6.25
CA ALA A 58 9.22 2.51 5.95
C ALA A 58 8.79 3.35 7.17
N SER A 59 8.28 2.72 8.23
CA SER A 59 7.97 3.35 9.52
C SER A 59 8.93 2.93 10.64
N LEU A 60 10.00 2.18 10.34
CA LEU A 60 10.87 1.52 11.34
C LEU A 60 10.09 0.72 12.40
N LYS A 61 8.90 0.24 12.05
CA LYS A 61 7.98 -0.47 12.97
C LYS A 61 7.50 0.37 14.16
N LEU A 62 7.73 1.69 14.17
CA LEU A 62 7.23 2.59 15.19
C LEU A 62 5.70 2.73 15.15
N ASP A 63 5.09 2.36 14.04
CA ASP A 63 3.63 2.25 13.90
C ASP A 63 2.99 1.34 14.95
N MET A 64 3.71 0.35 15.48
CA MET A 64 3.24 -0.48 16.60
C MET A 64 3.13 0.31 17.91
N LEU A 65 3.98 1.33 18.11
CA LEU A 65 3.93 2.18 19.31
C LEU A 65 2.66 3.04 19.31
N ILE A 66 2.16 3.46 18.15
CA ILE A 66 0.91 4.22 18.03
C ILE A 66 -0.25 3.45 18.68
N VAL A 67 -0.29 2.13 18.53
CA VAL A 67 -1.36 1.28 19.06
C VAL A 67 -1.23 1.10 20.58
N SER A 68 0.00 1.05 21.10
CA SER A 68 0.28 0.73 22.50
C SER A 68 0.35 1.96 23.42
N GLU A 69 0.57 3.16 22.87
CA GLU A 69 0.73 4.40 23.64
C GLU A 69 -0.59 4.83 24.30
N PRO A 70 -0.69 4.96 25.65
CA PRO A 70 -1.92 5.36 26.31
C PRO A 70 -2.27 6.83 26.11
N ASN A 71 -1.27 7.71 26.02
CA ASN A 71 -1.43 9.14 25.90
C ASN A 71 -1.74 9.55 24.45
N GLU A 72 -2.82 10.29 24.26
CA GLU A 72 -3.24 10.69 22.90
C GLU A 72 -2.28 11.67 22.23
N LYS A 73 -1.73 12.62 23.00
CA LYS A 73 -0.74 13.58 22.48
C LYS A 73 0.56 12.89 22.06
N GLU A 74 1.04 11.95 22.88
CA GLU A 74 2.23 11.17 22.56
C GLU A 74 2.01 10.30 21.31
N ALA A 75 0.83 9.69 21.18
CA ALA A 75 0.49 8.91 19.99
C ALA A 75 0.43 9.79 18.72
N GLN A 76 -0.02 11.04 18.81
CA GLN A 76 0.03 11.98 17.70
C GLN A 76 1.47 12.32 17.32
N TYR A 77 2.35 12.63 18.29
CA TYR A 77 3.77 12.87 18.02
C TYR A 77 4.46 11.67 17.38
N ILE A 78 4.15 10.45 17.83
CA ILE A 78 4.67 9.22 17.21
C ILE A 78 4.17 9.09 15.77
N THR A 79 2.90 9.41 15.52
CA THR A 79 2.32 9.36 14.16
C THR A 79 3.00 10.35 13.23
N ASP A 80 3.20 11.59 13.66
CA ASP A 80 3.89 12.62 12.89
C ASP A 80 5.35 12.24 12.62
N ALA A 81 6.04 11.70 13.62
CA ALA A 81 7.40 11.16 13.45
C ALA A 81 7.45 10.03 12.43
N CYS A 82 6.48 9.10 12.48
CA CYS A 82 6.39 8.01 11.50
C CYS A 82 6.15 8.52 10.08
N ILE A 83 5.35 9.56 9.90
CA ILE A 83 5.12 10.19 8.58
C ILE A 83 6.43 10.78 8.05
N ILE A 84 7.16 11.52 8.88
CA ILE A 84 8.46 12.10 8.50
C ILE A 84 9.46 11.01 8.12
N ILE A 85 9.54 9.95 8.93
CA ILE A 85 10.42 8.81 8.66
C ILE A 85 10.04 8.12 7.35
N ASN A 86 8.75 7.92 7.08
CA ASN A 86 8.28 7.33 5.83
C ASN A 86 8.68 8.19 4.61
N ILE A 87 8.59 9.53 4.71
CA ILE A 87 9.05 10.46 3.68
C ILE A 87 10.57 10.30 3.48
N LEU A 88 11.34 10.31 4.55
CA LEU A 88 12.81 10.22 4.49
C LEU A 88 13.25 8.88 3.87
N ILE A 89 12.68 7.77 4.30
CA ILE A 89 12.99 6.44 3.74
C ILE A 89 12.62 6.37 2.26
N SER A 90 11.46 6.91 1.87
CA SER A 90 11.06 6.94 0.47
C SER A 90 11.99 7.79 -0.39
N LEU A 91 12.49 8.93 0.14
CA LEU A 91 13.47 9.78 -0.54
C LEU A 91 14.84 9.10 -0.65
N ILE A 92 15.31 8.48 0.44
CA ILE A 92 16.57 7.71 0.42
C ILE A 92 16.46 6.59 -0.63
N TYR A 93 15.34 5.90 -0.66
CA TYR A 93 15.13 4.84 -1.64
C TYR A 93 15.09 5.37 -3.08
N ALA A 94 14.51 6.55 -3.30
CA ALA A 94 14.56 7.22 -4.59
C ALA A 94 16.01 7.55 -5.01
N ILE A 95 16.83 8.05 -4.09
CA ILE A 95 18.26 8.33 -4.35
C ILE A 95 19.01 7.04 -4.69
N VAL A 96 18.78 5.96 -3.94
CA VAL A 96 19.39 4.65 -4.20
C VAL A 96 19.04 4.15 -5.60
N ILE A 97 17.79 4.28 -6.03
CA ILE A 97 17.36 3.91 -7.38
C ILE A 97 18.03 4.78 -8.44
N ILE A 98 18.09 6.12 -8.23
CA ILE A 98 18.73 7.05 -9.18
C ILE A 98 20.21 6.72 -9.33
N VAL A 99 20.91 6.56 -8.22
CA VAL A 99 22.36 6.24 -8.22
C VAL A 99 22.59 4.85 -8.83
N GLY A 100 21.78 3.86 -8.47
CA GLY A 100 21.85 2.51 -9.03
C GLY A 100 21.64 2.49 -10.55
N TYR A 101 20.74 3.35 -11.05
CA TYR A 101 20.51 3.52 -12.49
C TYR A 101 21.72 4.14 -13.20
N GLN A 102 22.40 5.11 -12.59
CA GLN A 102 23.55 5.80 -13.18
C GLN A 102 24.85 4.99 -13.13
N VAL A 103 25.05 4.20 -12.06
CA VAL A 103 26.29 3.45 -11.81
C VAL A 103 26.26 2.06 -12.43
N SER A 104 25.07 1.52 -12.67
CA SER A 104 24.93 0.16 -13.21
C SER A 104 24.99 0.18 -14.73
N ASP A 105 26.12 -0.22 -15.29
CA ASP A 105 26.25 -0.57 -16.72
C ASP A 105 25.45 -1.83 -17.09
N ASN A 106 24.79 -2.45 -16.11
CA ASN A 106 24.06 -3.69 -16.30
C ASN A 106 22.65 -3.46 -16.88
N ASN A 107 22.32 -4.23 -17.89
CA ASN A 107 21.06 -4.29 -18.63
C ASN A 107 19.77 -4.37 -17.78
N ILE A 108 19.85 -4.60 -16.47
CA ILE A 108 18.69 -4.74 -15.59
C ILE A 108 17.92 -3.42 -15.48
N PHE A 109 18.60 -2.31 -15.19
CA PHE A 109 17.96 -1.00 -15.09
C PHE A 109 17.55 -0.45 -16.45
N ASN A 110 18.37 -0.69 -17.50
CA ASN A 110 18.04 -0.31 -18.85
C ASN A 110 16.81 -1.05 -19.41
N LYS A 111 16.56 -2.28 -18.95
CA LYS A 111 15.39 -3.06 -19.32
C LYS A 111 14.07 -2.47 -18.79
N TYR A 112 14.08 -1.87 -17.62
CA TYR A 112 12.87 -1.34 -16.98
C TYR A 112 12.65 0.16 -17.24
N GLY A 113 13.68 0.88 -17.69
CA GLY A 113 13.60 2.29 -18.06
C GLY A 113 13.07 3.17 -16.91
N ILE A 114 12.38 4.23 -17.30
CA ILE A 114 11.84 5.26 -16.38
C ILE A 114 10.81 4.72 -15.37
N ILE A 115 10.20 3.55 -15.63
CA ILE A 115 9.13 3.00 -14.80
C ILE A 115 9.60 2.60 -13.40
N ILE A 116 10.91 2.37 -13.21
CA ILE A 116 11.47 2.02 -11.90
C ILE A 116 11.32 3.15 -10.87
N TYR A 117 11.24 4.41 -11.33
CA TYR A 117 11.01 5.57 -10.45
C TYR A 117 9.62 5.60 -9.81
N VAL A 118 8.72 4.72 -10.21
CA VAL A 118 7.43 4.55 -9.55
C VAL A 118 7.60 3.87 -8.18
N VAL A 119 8.67 3.07 -7.99
CA VAL A 119 8.86 2.28 -6.75
C VAL A 119 8.90 3.12 -5.47
N PRO A 120 9.65 4.25 -5.39
CA PRO A 120 9.60 5.11 -4.21
C PRO A 120 8.20 5.65 -3.89
N VAL A 121 7.41 5.95 -4.93
CA VAL A 121 6.02 6.39 -4.77
C VAL A 121 5.16 5.27 -4.18
N LEU A 122 5.38 4.01 -4.63
CA LEU A 122 4.71 2.84 -4.06
C LEU A 122 5.08 2.64 -2.59
N VAL A 123 6.35 2.82 -2.22
CA VAL A 123 6.82 2.73 -0.83
C VAL A 123 6.14 3.79 0.02
N PHE A 124 6.15 5.05 -0.43
CA PHE A 124 5.54 6.16 0.28
C PHE A 124 4.05 5.97 0.53
N THR A 125 3.27 5.72 -0.52
CA THR A 125 1.81 5.61 -0.42
C THR A 125 1.37 4.40 0.42
N ASN A 126 2.06 3.27 0.27
CA ASN A 126 1.75 2.09 1.07
C ASN A 126 2.29 2.18 2.50
N GLY A 127 3.41 2.87 2.74
CA GLY A 127 3.90 3.20 4.07
C GLY A 127 2.87 4.04 4.84
N LEU A 128 2.35 5.12 4.23
CA LEU A 128 1.26 5.92 4.81
C LEU A 128 0.05 5.06 5.16
N ARG A 129 -0.36 4.15 4.29
CA ARG A 129 -1.47 3.24 4.55
C ARG A 129 -1.27 2.43 5.82
N PHE A 130 -0.07 1.88 6.05
CA PHE A 130 0.22 1.12 7.27
C PHE A 130 0.11 1.99 8.52
N LEU A 131 0.61 3.22 8.49
CA LEU A 131 0.50 4.17 9.59
C LEU A 131 -0.98 4.43 9.95
N PHE A 132 -1.79 4.70 8.95
CA PHE A 132 -3.21 4.96 9.16
C PHE A 132 -3.99 3.73 9.66
N ILE A 133 -3.65 2.53 9.19
CA ILE A 133 -4.22 1.29 9.73
C ILE A 133 -3.87 1.14 11.22
N SER A 134 -2.62 1.43 11.60
CA SER A 134 -2.19 1.39 13.01
C SER A 134 -2.95 2.43 13.85
N TYR A 135 -3.16 3.62 13.33
CA TYR A 135 -3.99 4.64 13.97
C TYR A 135 -5.43 4.17 14.19
N LEU A 136 -6.10 3.61 13.17
CA LEU A 136 -7.44 3.04 13.30
C LEU A 136 -7.48 1.84 14.25
N ASN A 137 -6.45 1.02 14.29
CA ASN A 137 -6.31 -0.09 15.23
C ASN A 137 -6.27 0.41 16.70
N ARG A 138 -5.62 1.55 16.94
CA ARG A 138 -5.62 2.19 18.26
C ARG A 138 -7.05 2.48 18.75
N TYR A 139 -7.91 3.01 17.86
CA TYR A 139 -9.31 3.31 18.17
C TYR A 139 -10.25 2.10 18.04
N LYS A 140 -9.71 0.91 17.71
CA LYS A 140 -10.50 -0.34 17.51
C LYS A 140 -11.56 -0.22 16.41
N GLU A 141 -11.30 0.64 15.43
CA GLU A 141 -12.16 0.88 14.26
C GLU A 141 -12.07 -0.24 13.22
N TYR A 142 -12.25 -1.49 13.67
CA TYR A 142 -12.06 -2.69 12.83
C TYR A 142 -12.99 -2.73 11.62
N LYS A 143 -14.23 -2.22 11.78
CA LYS A 143 -15.19 -2.13 10.67
C LYS A 143 -14.70 -1.17 9.59
N THR A 144 -14.18 -0.01 9.99
CA THR A 144 -13.62 1.00 9.09
C THR A 144 -12.40 0.44 8.33
N ILE A 145 -11.50 -0.26 9.02
CA ILE A 145 -10.33 -0.93 8.39
C ILE A 145 -10.79 -1.92 7.32
N SER A 146 -11.82 -2.73 7.61
CA SER A 146 -12.37 -3.72 6.67
C SER A 146 -12.97 -3.06 5.43
N ILE A 147 -13.75 -2.01 5.61
CA ILE A 147 -14.36 -1.26 4.51
C ILE A 147 -13.27 -0.63 3.62
N ILE A 148 -12.26 -0.01 4.24
CA ILE A 148 -11.12 0.58 3.52
C ILE A 148 -10.36 -0.49 2.72
N ALA A 149 -10.15 -1.68 3.29
CA ALA A 149 -9.49 -2.77 2.58
C ALA A 149 -10.26 -3.18 1.31
N ILE A 150 -11.58 -3.33 1.39
CA ILE A 150 -12.44 -3.69 0.27
C ILE A 150 -12.44 -2.58 -0.79
N ILE A 151 -12.67 -1.32 -0.38
CA ILE A 151 -12.72 -0.17 -1.29
C ILE A 151 -11.38 -0.02 -2.02
N ARG A 152 -10.28 -0.15 -1.32
CA ARG A 152 -8.93 -0.07 -1.91
C ARG A 152 -8.73 -1.11 -3.00
N GLU A 153 -9.07 -2.38 -2.74
CA GLU A 153 -8.93 -3.45 -3.74
C GLU A 153 -9.86 -3.24 -4.92
N ALA A 154 -11.10 -2.77 -4.68
CA ALA A 154 -12.03 -2.44 -5.76
C ALA A 154 -11.50 -1.28 -6.64
N ILE A 155 -11.02 -0.20 -6.02
CA ILE A 155 -10.43 0.95 -6.76
C ILE A 155 -9.20 0.51 -7.53
N ARG A 156 -8.31 -0.30 -6.91
CA ARG A 156 -7.15 -0.85 -7.59
C ARG A 156 -7.55 -1.65 -8.82
N ALA A 157 -8.53 -2.53 -8.68
CA ALA A 157 -9.05 -3.33 -9.78
C ALA A 157 -9.61 -2.48 -10.91
N VAL A 158 -10.44 -1.48 -10.58
CA VAL A 158 -11.04 -0.55 -11.56
C VAL A 158 -9.95 0.23 -12.31
N ILE A 159 -8.95 0.76 -11.61
CA ILE A 159 -7.85 1.51 -12.24
C ILE A 159 -7.02 0.58 -13.12
N GLN A 160 -6.65 -0.60 -12.64
CA GLN A 160 -5.81 -1.53 -13.39
C GLN A 160 -6.51 -2.04 -14.65
N VAL A 161 -7.77 -2.44 -14.54
CA VAL A 161 -8.56 -2.92 -15.69
C VAL A 161 -8.89 -1.76 -16.63
N GLY A 162 -9.38 -0.63 -16.11
CA GLY A 162 -9.75 0.52 -16.92
C GLY A 162 -8.57 1.13 -17.67
N ALA A 163 -7.44 1.33 -17.00
CA ALA A 163 -6.23 1.84 -17.63
C ALA A 163 -5.53 0.79 -18.52
N GLY A 164 -5.83 -0.50 -18.33
CA GLY A 164 -5.40 -1.58 -19.22
C GLY A 164 -5.96 -1.41 -20.64
N PHE A 165 -7.21 -1.00 -20.76
CA PHE A 165 -7.84 -0.69 -22.05
C PHE A 165 -7.21 0.52 -22.77
N LEU A 166 -6.53 1.41 -22.03
CA LEU A 166 -5.79 2.53 -22.60
C LEU A 166 -4.37 2.18 -23.05
N SER A 167 -4.00 0.90 -22.99
CA SER A 167 -2.68 0.37 -23.40
C SER A 167 -1.48 1.03 -22.71
N LEU A 168 -1.65 1.54 -21.49
CA LEU A 168 -0.59 2.20 -20.71
C LEU A 168 0.41 1.21 -20.09
N GLY A 169 0.27 -0.08 -20.37
CA GLY A 169 1.22 -1.12 -19.96
C GLY A 169 1.45 -1.19 -18.44
N VAL A 170 2.72 -1.32 -18.05
CA VAL A 170 3.13 -1.41 -16.64
C VAL A 170 2.69 -0.20 -15.81
N PHE A 171 2.62 0.99 -16.44
CA PHE A 171 2.25 2.22 -15.75
C PHE A 171 0.83 2.15 -15.19
N SER A 172 -0.13 1.59 -15.94
CA SER A 172 -1.52 1.43 -15.49
C SER A 172 -1.63 0.53 -14.26
N LEU A 173 -0.89 -0.58 -14.25
CA LEU A 173 -0.87 -1.51 -13.12
C LEU A 173 -0.27 -0.85 -11.88
N SER A 174 0.84 -0.13 -12.05
CA SER A 174 1.54 0.56 -10.97
C SER A 174 0.73 1.73 -10.41
N MET A 175 0.05 2.51 -11.25
CA MET A 175 -0.87 3.58 -10.83
C MET A 175 -2.00 3.05 -9.96
N GLY A 176 -2.62 1.93 -10.34
CA GLY A 176 -3.65 1.29 -9.51
C GLY A 176 -3.14 0.95 -8.11
N TYR A 177 -1.91 0.44 -8.02
CA TYR A 177 -1.29 0.10 -6.74
C TYR A 177 -0.83 1.32 -5.93
N ALA A 178 -0.40 2.42 -6.58
CA ALA A 178 0.03 3.65 -5.92
C ALA A 178 -1.14 4.50 -5.42
N VAL A 179 -2.22 4.59 -6.21
CA VAL A 179 -3.33 5.51 -5.95
C VAL A 179 -4.36 4.92 -5.01
N SER A 180 -4.60 3.60 -5.09
CA SER A 180 -5.62 2.94 -4.25
C SER A 180 -5.45 3.15 -2.73
N PRO A 181 -4.23 3.22 -2.14
CA PRO A 181 -4.07 3.51 -0.72
C PRO A 181 -4.55 4.91 -0.32
N LEU A 182 -4.50 5.89 -1.23
CA LEU A 182 -4.84 7.28 -0.94
C LEU A 182 -6.35 7.49 -0.74
N PHE A 183 -7.18 6.69 -1.38
CA PHE A 183 -8.64 6.79 -1.23
C PHE A 183 -9.13 6.44 0.18
N GLY A 184 -8.39 5.62 0.92
CA GLY A 184 -8.69 5.31 2.32
C GLY A 184 -8.38 6.46 3.28
N LEU A 185 -7.46 7.38 2.93
CA LEU A 185 -7.02 8.47 3.78
C LEU A 185 -8.15 9.47 4.08
N ASN A 186 -8.99 9.78 3.10
CA ASN A 186 -10.10 10.71 3.27
C ASN A 186 -11.16 10.24 4.29
N ILE A 187 -11.35 8.93 4.41
CA ILE A 187 -12.28 8.35 5.38
C ILE A 187 -11.67 8.41 6.79
N GLN A 188 -10.36 8.34 6.90
CA GLN A 188 -9.58 8.32 8.13
C GLN A 188 -9.42 9.70 8.76
N MET A 189 -9.33 10.77 7.96
CA MET A 189 -9.19 12.14 8.43
C MET A 189 -10.53 12.78 8.84
N ARG A 190 -11.65 12.10 8.62
CA ARG A 190 -13.01 12.63 8.87
C ARG A 190 -13.60 12.16 10.20
N ASN A 191 -12.96 11.28 10.93
CA ASN A 191 -13.30 10.80 12.27
C ASN A 191 -12.26 11.25 13.30
#